data_e22850d557c93d6664a1efb3290e56f9
#
_entry.id   e22850d557c93d6664a1efb3290e56f9
#
_cell.length_a   1.000
_cell.length_b   1.000
_cell.length_c   1.000
_cell.angle_alpha   90.00
_cell.angle_beta   90.00
_cell.angle_gamma   90.00
#
_symmetry.space_group_name_H-M   'P 1'
#
loop_
_entity.id
_entity.type
_entity.pdbx_description
1 polymer ?
#
loop_
_entity_poly.entity_id
_entity_poly.type
_entity_poly.pdbx_seq_one_letter_code
_entity_poly.pdbx_strand_id
1 'polypeptide(L)'
;LDQISKDIKNDVFMNGPRLHEYIRQLFDREKTRNIFTVGECWGANAENIRKLVDGGRHELSGVFQFEHMGVGRKKKYTPPVFELDEVWDIFVKWQNLMQKNELLYMLFWENHDRPRAVSYYANDREMRFESATMLATMCYLQKGVPFIYQGQEIGVTNNISDRIEDYEDIEALNYYNENIGSVSHDALMAGLNSESRDHARHPMPWNGNADSGFGSEKPWFGLYNRYKEINVEKDIASEKSVYRYFKELLKVRSESNAVRHGRFEDLTDGRHGCCVYKMS
;
A
#
# COMPACT_ATOMS: atom_id res chain seq x y z
N LEU A 1 12.31 23.48 19.90
CA LEU A 1 12.60 23.73 18.46
C LEU A 1 12.06 22.60 17.59
N ASP A 2 12.19 21.32 17.99
CA ASP A 2 11.75 20.15 17.19
C ASP A 2 10.23 20.05 17.04
N GLN A 3 9.44 20.45 18.05
CA GLN A 3 7.99 20.46 17.99
C GLN A 3 7.49 21.56 17.04
N ILE A 4 8.04 22.75 17.17
CA ILE A 4 7.72 23.91 16.30
C ILE A 4 8.09 23.61 14.84
N SER A 5 9.21 22.90 14.60
CA SER A 5 9.62 22.53 13.24
C SER A 5 8.71 21.46 12.61
N LYS A 6 8.14 20.56 13.41
CA LYS A 6 7.14 19.56 12.96
C LYS A 6 5.80 20.20 12.61
N ASP A 7 5.34 21.15 13.45
CA ASP A 7 4.08 21.86 13.23
C ASP A 7 4.18 22.76 12.00
N ILE A 8 5.29 23.50 11.83
CA ILE A 8 5.55 24.31 10.63
C ILE A 8 5.64 23.46 9.36
N LYS A 9 6.31 22.29 9.41
CA LYS A 9 6.38 21.38 8.25
C LYS A 9 5.00 20.88 7.83
N ASN A 10 4.17 20.48 8.78
CA ASN A 10 2.82 19.99 8.48
C ASN A 10 1.95 21.11 7.86
N ASP A 11 2.01 22.33 8.39
CA ASP A 11 1.17 23.43 7.90
C ASP A 11 1.64 23.99 6.55
N VAL A 12 2.94 23.90 6.24
CA VAL A 12 3.49 24.46 5.00
C VAL A 12 3.44 23.46 3.84
N PHE A 13 3.68 22.17 4.11
CA PHE A 13 3.83 21.16 3.04
C PHE A 13 2.62 20.26 2.84
N MET A 14 1.76 20.10 3.84
CA MET A 14 0.67 19.10 3.76
C MET A 14 -0.74 19.68 3.87
N ASN A 15 -0.96 20.70 4.68
CA ASN A 15 -2.31 21.23 4.93
C ASN A 15 -2.30 22.76 4.88
N GLY A 16 -1.69 23.34 3.84
CA GLY A 16 -1.60 24.78 3.70
C GLY A 16 -2.98 25.47 3.77
N PRO A 17 -3.07 26.70 4.27
CA PRO A 17 -4.34 27.38 4.59
C PRO A 17 -5.27 27.57 3.38
N ARG A 18 -4.74 27.52 2.17
CA ARG A 18 -5.49 27.68 0.91
C ARG A 18 -5.63 26.37 0.11
N LEU A 19 -5.22 25.21 0.66
CA LEU A 19 -5.28 23.92 -0.03
C LEU A 19 -6.68 23.64 -0.61
N HIS A 20 -7.68 23.72 0.24
CA HIS A 20 -9.08 23.47 -0.12
C HIS A 20 -9.62 24.45 -1.19
N GLU A 21 -9.17 25.70 -1.17
CA GLU A 21 -9.53 26.69 -2.19
C GLU A 21 -8.95 26.29 -3.55
N TYR A 22 -7.68 25.93 -3.60
CA TYR A 22 -7.01 25.57 -4.85
C TYR A 22 -7.55 24.27 -5.45
N ILE A 23 -7.80 23.25 -4.63
CA ILE A 23 -8.38 21.99 -5.10
C ILE A 23 -9.77 22.24 -5.67
N ARG A 24 -10.62 23.05 -5.01
CA ARG A 24 -11.94 23.41 -5.54
C ARG A 24 -11.83 24.16 -6.86
N GLN A 25 -10.95 25.17 -6.97
CA GLN A 25 -10.73 25.88 -8.22
C GLN A 25 -10.28 24.97 -9.36
N LEU A 26 -9.52 23.92 -9.06
CA LEU A 26 -9.07 22.94 -10.04
C LEU A 26 -10.23 22.07 -10.54
N PHE A 27 -11.10 21.61 -9.66
CA PHE A 27 -12.14 20.62 -9.97
C PHE A 27 -13.57 21.19 -10.11
N ASP A 28 -13.84 22.44 -9.73
CA ASP A 28 -15.14 23.10 -9.92
C ASP A 28 -15.31 23.72 -11.32
N ARG A 29 -14.59 23.21 -12.30
CA ARG A 29 -14.76 23.61 -13.71
C ARG A 29 -15.74 22.66 -14.39
N GLU A 30 -16.53 23.18 -15.35
CA GLU A 30 -17.51 22.40 -16.09
C GLU A 30 -16.94 21.09 -16.67
N LYS A 31 -15.70 21.12 -17.18
CA LYS A 31 -15.00 19.96 -17.75
C LYS A 31 -14.53 18.94 -16.72
N THR A 32 -14.44 19.28 -15.44
CA THR A 32 -13.87 18.44 -14.39
C THR A 32 -14.89 17.96 -13.34
N ARG A 33 -16.11 18.49 -13.35
CA ARG A 33 -17.15 18.15 -12.37
C ARG A 33 -17.52 16.67 -12.28
N ASN A 34 -17.39 15.94 -13.39
CA ASN A 34 -17.79 14.53 -13.50
C ASN A 34 -16.58 13.58 -13.54
N ILE A 35 -15.39 14.05 -13.18
CA ILE A 35 -14.19 13.21 -13.13
C ILE A 35 -14.09 12.57 -11.73
N PHE A 36 -13.84 11.28 -11.70
CA PHE A 36 -13.47 10.59 -10.47
C PHE A 36 -12.02 10.95 -10.12
N THR A 37 -11.83 11.58 -8.96
CA THR A 37 -10.54 12.10 -8.51
C THR A 37 -10.09 11.42 -7.22
N VAL A 38 -8.81 11.05 -7.14
CA VAL A 38 -8.22 10.44 -5.94
C VAL A 38 -6.97 11.20 -5.56
N GLY A 39 -6.89 11.61 -4.29
CA GLY A 39 -5.72 12.28 -3.73
C GLY A 39 -4.84 11.36 -2.92
N GLU A 40 -3.53 11.60 -2.96
CA GLU A 40 -2.59 11.02 -2.03
C GLU A 40 -2.38 11.98 -0.85
N CYS A 41 -2.73 11.55 0.36
CA CYS A 41 -2.77 12.42 1.53
C CYS A 41 -1.90 11.88 2.69
N TRP A 42 -0.59 11.99 2.55
CA TRP A 42 0.34 11.70 3.64
C TRP A 42 0.11 12.63 4.83
N GLY A 43 0.05 12.04 6.03
CA GLY A 43 -0.08 12.82 7.28
C GLY A 43 -1.40 13.55 7.48
N ALA A 44 -2.37 13.41 6.57
CA ALA A 44 -3.70 13.95 6.76
C ALA A 44 -4.44 13.16 7.85
N ASN A 45 -4.97 13.87 8.83
CA ASN A 45 -5.82 13.28 9.84
C ASN A 45 -7.26 13.04 9.30
N ALA A 46 -8.06 12.32 10.07
CA ALA A 46 -9.43 11.98 9.72
C ALA A 46 -10.31 13.21 9.37
N GLU A 47 -10.10 14.34 10.06
CA GLU A 47 -10.86 15.57 9.81
C GLU A 47 -10.48 16.20 8.47
N ASN A 48 -9.19 16.28 8.15
CA ASN A 48 -8.71 16.81 6.87
C ASN A 48 -9.17 15.95 5.70
N ILE A 49 -9.08 14.61 5.82
CA ILE A 49 -9.57 13.69 4.80
C ILE A 49 -11.08 13.88 4.59
N ARG A 50 -11.85 13.97 5.67
CA ARG A 50 -13.29 14.23 5.56
C ARG A 50 -13.61 15.51 4.79
N LYS A 51 -12.86 16.58 5.05
CA LYS A 51 -13.05 17.86 4.30
C LYS A 51 -12.73 17.71 2.82
N LEU A 52 -11.68 16.96 2.46
CA LEU A 52 -11.26 16.77 1.06
C LEU A 52 -12.26 15.95 0.24
N VAL A 53 -12.96 14.98 0.86
CA VAL A 53 -13.86 14.05 0.15
C VAL A 53 -15.34 14.31 0.42
N ASP A 54 -15.70 15.38 1.12
CA ASP A 54 -17.08 15.81 1.32
C ASP A 54 -17.68 16.23 -0.04
N GLY A 55 -18.66 15.47 -0.51
CA GLY A 55 -19.30 15.67 -1.82
C GLY A 55 -19.88 17.05 -2.04
N GLY A 56 -20.28 17.77 -0.98
CA GLY A 56 -20.78 19.16 -1.06
C GLY A 56 -19.69 20.18 -1.35
N ARG A 57 -18.41 19.80 -1.21
CA ARG A 57 -17.27 20.70 -1.40
C ARG A 57 -16.64 20.66 -2.79
N HIS A 58 -16.96 19.64 -3.59
CA HIS A 58 -16.40 19.44 -4.95
C HIS A 58 -14.87 19.45 -5.01
N GLU A 59 -14.19 18.83 -4.04
CA GLU A 59 -12.74 18.76 -4.00
C GLU A 59 -12.26 17.42 -4.61
N LEU A 60 -12.32 16.32 -3.86
CA LEU A 60 -11.89 15.00 -4.32
C LEU A 60 -13.01 13.97 -4.17
N SER A 61 -13.04 12.95 -5.03
CA SER A 61 -13.94 11.81 -4.90
C SER A 61 -13.50 10.85 -3.80
N GLY A 62 -12.18 10.75 -3.57
CA GLY A 62 -11.60 9.91 -2.56
C GLY A 62 -10.15 10.24 -2.28
N VAL A 63 -9.59 9.65 -1.23
CA VAL A 63 -8.18 9.80 -0.85
C VAL A 63 -7.60 8.47 -0.39
N PHE A 64 -6.31 8.30 -0.67
CA PHE A 64 -5.50 7.27 -0.02
C PHE A 64 -5.06 7.78 1.35
N GLN A 65 -5.40 7.07 2.40
CA GLN A 65 -4.84 7.25 3.73
C GLN A 65 -3.63 6.32 3.92
N PHE A 66 -2.63 6.74 4.68
CA PHE A 66 -1.37 6.02 4.79
C PHE A 66 -1.07 5.47 6.19
N GLU A 67 -2.03 5.51 7.10
CA GLU A 67 -1.80 5.18 8.50
C GLU A 67 -1.34 3.72 8.67
N HIS A 68 -1.97 2.77 7.95
CA HIS A 68 -1.58 1.37 7.99
C HIS A 68 -0.17 1.11 7.44
N MET A 69 0.30 1.93 6.49
CA MET A 69 1.64 1.80 5.91
C MET A 69 2.77 2.28 6.84
N GLY A 70 2.42 2.91 7.96
CA GLY A 70 3.37 3.35 8.99
C GLY A 70 3.49 2.42 10.19
N VAL A 71 2.66 1.37 10.28
CA VAL A 71 2.64 0.47 11.44
C VAL A 71 3.99 -0.21 11.64
N GLY A 72 4.44 -0.26 12.88
CA GLY A 72 5.72 -0.87 13.27
C GLY A 72 6.97 -0.06 12.92
N ARG A 73 6.82 1.05 12.21
CA ARG A 73 7.93 1.86 11.72
C ARG A 73 8.41 2.86 12.77
N LYS A 74 9.51 2.54 13.45
CA LYS A 74 10.15 3.47 14.40
C LYS A 74 11.04 4.51 13.72
N LYS A 75 11.79 4.09 12.72
CA LYS A 75 12.63 4.94 11.87
C LYS A 75 12.59 4.38 10.45
N LYS A 76 12.82 5.25 9.46
CA LYS A 76 12.98 4.81 8.08
C LYS A 76 14.16 3.85 7.95
N TYR A 77 14.03 2.85 7.11
CA TYR A 77 15.00 1.78 6.90
C TYR A 77 15.38 1.02 8.19
N THR A 78 14.40 0.79 9.04
CA THR A 78 14.50 -0.13 10.16
C THR A 78 13.40 -1.19 10.00
N PRO A 79 13.73 -2.49 10.10
CA PRO A 79 12.72 -3.54 9.98
C PRO A 79 11.54 -3.26 10.92
N PRO A 80 10.29 -3.34 10.43
CA PRO A 80 9.12 -3.03 11.24
C PRO A 80 8.92 -4.08 12.34
N VAL A 81 8.36 -3.65 13.46
CA VAL A 81 7.95 -4.55 14.55
C VAL A 81 6.54 -4.16 14.97
N PHE A 82 5.57 -5.01 14.69
CA PHE A 82 4.16 -4.80 15.00
C PHE A 82 3.41 -6.12 15.10
N GLU A 83 2.22 -6.06 15.68
CA GLU A 83 1.25 -7.14 15.63
C GLU A 83 0.18 -6.86 14.56
N LEU A 84 -0.39 -7.89 13.97
CA LEU A 84 -1.43 -7.74 12.94
C LEU A 84 -2.66 -6.98 13.46
N ASP A 85 -2.94 -7.09 14.74
CA ASP A 85 -4.03 -6.40 15.41
C ASP A 85 -3.91 -4.86 15.27
N GLU A 86 -2.69 -4.31 15.35
CA GLU A 86 -2.44 -2.88 15.15
C GLU A 86 -2.84 -2.41 13.75
N VAL A 87 -2.58 -3.24 12.75
CA VAL A 87 -2.98 -2.98 11.36
C VAL A 87 -4.51 -3.05 11.22
N TRP A 88 -5.12 -4.05 11.86
CA TRP A 88 -6.57 -4.25 11.83
C TRP A 88 -7.33 -3.09 12.48
N ASP A 89 -6.87 -2.61 13.62
CA ASP A 89 -7.46 -1.46 14.32
C ASP A 89 -7.52 -0.21 13.42
N ILE A 90 -6.50 -0.01 12.57
CA ILE A 90 -6.49 1.09 11.61
C ILE A 90 -7.56 0.87 10.53
N PHE A 91 -7.72 -0.33 9.99
CA PHE A 91 -8.78 -0.63 9.03
C PHE A 91 -10.17 -0.42 9.65
N VAL A 92 -10.40 -0.91 10.87
CA VAL A 92 -11.66 -0.72 11.62
C VAL A 92 -11.94 0.76 11.83
N LYS A 93 -10.95 1.54 12.29
CA LYS A 93 -11.06 2.99 12.48
C LYS A 93 -11.50 3.68 11.17
N TRP A 94 -10.84 3.39 10.07
CA TRP A 94 -11.13 4.06 8.80
C TRP A 94 -12.45 3.59 8.18
N GLN A 95 -12.79 2.31 8.26
CA GLN A 95 -14.12 1.83 7.84
C GLN A 95 -15.25 2.52 8.60
N ASN A 96 -15.14 2.61 9.91
CA ASN A 96 -16.13 3.29 10.76
C ASN A 96 -16.22 4.78 10.42
N LEU A 97 -15.08 5.47 10.21
CA LEU A 97 -15.06 6.88 9.83
C LEU A 97 -15.75 7.12 8.49
N MET A 98 -15.37 6.35 7.47
CA MET A 98 -15.89 6.49 6.12
C MET A 98 -17.38 6.16 6.07
N GLN A 99 -17.81 5.08 6.74
CA GLN A 99 -19.20 4.69 6.83
C GLN A 99 -20.06 5.73 7.55
N LYS A 100 -19.59 6.29 8.67
CA LYS A 100 -20.30 7.32 9.43
C LYS A 100 -20.57 8.59 8.65
N ASN A 101 -19.67 8.92 7.71
CA ASN A 101 -19.74 10.14 6.90
C ASN A 101 -20.15 9.87 5.44
N GLU A 102 -20.54 8.63 5.09
CA GLU A 102 -20.94 8.21 3.73
C GLU A 102 -19.88 8.49 2.67
N LEU A 103 -18.58 8.33 3.03
CA LEU A 103 -17.44 8.62 2.19
C LEU A 103 -16.91 7.35 1.52
N LEU A 104 -16.21 7.53 0.38
CA LEU A 104 -15.52 6.44 -0.30
C LEU A 104 -14.17 6.16 0.35
N TYR A 105 -13.92 4.90 0.71
CA TYR A 105 -12.64 4.43 1.19
C TYR A 105 -11.81 3.82 0.07
N MET A 106 -10.57 4.29 -0.12
CA MET A 106 -9.63 3.71 -1.08
C MET A 106 -8.90 2.55 -0.39
N LEU A 107 -9.22 1.33 -0.80
CA LEU A 107 -8.67 0.10 -0.24
C LEU A 107 -7.39 -0.28 -0.99
N PHE A 108 -6.28 -0.34 -0.30
CA PHE A 108 -4.98 -0.72 -0.89
C PHE A 108 -4.01 -1.23 0.16
N TRP A 109 -3.02 -2.03 -0.25
CA TRP A 109 -1.95 -2.53 0.58
C TRP A 109 -0.58 -1.97 0.24
N GLU A 110 -0.34 -1.69 -1.04
CA GLU A 110 0.97 -1.30 -1.55
C GLU A 110 0.85 -0.30 -2.69
N ASN A 111 1.92 0.42 -2.94
CA ASN A 111 2.07 1.34 -4.04
C ASN A 111 3.54 1.42 -4.46
N HIS A 112 3.87 2.32 -5.41
CA HIS A 112 5.23 2.53 -5.93
C HIS A 112 6.23 3.13 -4.93
N ASP A 113 5.80 3.54 -3.75
CA ASP A 113 6.62 4.18 -2.71
C ASP A 113 6.77 3.32 -1.43
N ARG A 114 6.34 2.05 -1.49
CA ARG A 114 6.38 1.16 -0.33
C ARG A 114 6.93 -0.23 -0.70
N PRO A 115 7.49 -0.95 0.28
CA PRO A 115 7.83 -2.36 0.09
C PRO A 115 6.59 -3.19 -0.24
N ARG A 116 6.80 -4.41 -0.74
CA ARG A 116 5.72 -5.34 -1.06
C ARG A 116 4.96 -5.76 0.20
N ALA A 117 3.64 -5.76 0.14
CA ALA A 117 2.78 -6.01 1.29
C ALA A 117 3.03 -7.38 1.93
N VAL A 118 3.20 -8.42 1.13
CA VAL A 118 3.48 -9.78 1.65
C VAL A 118 4.75 -9.81 2.48
N SER A 119 5.81 -9.11 2.03
CA SER A 119 7.09 -9.06 2.76
C SER A 119 7.05 -8.15 3.98
N TYR A 120 6.21 -7.12 3.95
CA TYR A 120 6.11 -6.16 5.05
C TYR A 120 5.20 -6.65 6.18
N TYR A 121 4.05 -7.26 5.86
CA TYR A 121 3.00 -7.59 6.82
C TYR A 121 2.90 -9.07 7.16
N ALA A 122 3.57 -9.98 6.42
CA ALA A 122 3.34 -11.40 6.56
C ALA A 122 4.58 -12.24 6.23
N ASN A 123 4.40 -13.55 6.03
CA ASN A 123 5.47 -14.47 5.65
C ASN A 123 5.55 -14.60 4.12
N ASP A 124 6.61 -14.06 3.52
CA ASP A 124 6.85 -14.04 2.08
C ASP A 124 7.65 -15.25 1.55
N ARG A 125 7.87 -16.25 2.39
CA ARG A 125 8.62 -17.47 2.08
C ARG A 125 7.70 -18.69 2.04
N GLU A 126 7.68 -19.49 3.07
CA GLU A 126 6.95 -20.78 3.13
C GLU A 126 5.43 -20.57 3.07
N MET A 127 4.94 -19.43 3.60
CA MET A 127 3.50 -19.11 3.67
C MET A 127 3.10 -17.99 2.69
N ARG A 128 3.86 -17.78 1.61
CA ARG A 128 3.64 -16.68 0.67
C ARG A 128 2.22 -16.66 0.08
N PHE A 129 1.71 -17.81 -0.33
CA PHE A 129 0.36 -17.92 -0.89
C PHE A 129 -0.69 -17.56 0.16
N GLU A 130 -0.62 -18.19 1.33
CA GLU A 130 -1.54 -17.96 2.45
C GLU A 130 -1.49 -16.51 2.91
N SER A 131 -0.29 -15.92 2.97
CA SER A 131 -0.07 -14.51 3.33
C SER A 131 -0.70 -13.55 2.31
N ALA A 132 -0.43 -13.74 1.02
CA ALA A 132 -0.97 -12.89 -0.04
C ALA A 132 -2.51 -12.94 -0.09
N THR A 133 -3.08 -14.14 0.05
CA THR A 133 -4.53 -14.34 0.02
C THR A 133 -5.23 -13.85 1.29
N MET A 134 -4.61 -13.99 2.45
CA MET A 134 -5.09 -13.43 3.72
C MET A 134 -5.15 -11.90 3.65
N LEU A 135 -4.06 -11.24 3.22
CA LEU A 135 -4.02 -9.78 3.06
C LEU A 135 -5.07 -9.31 2.04
N ALA A 136 -5.21 -10.00 0.91
CA ALA A 136 -6.24 -9.66 -0.08
C ALA A 136 -7.65 -9.74 0.50
N THR A 137 -7.96 -10.80 1.25
CA THR A 137 -9.27 -11.00 1.91
C THR A 137 -9.53 -9.90 2.92
N MET A 138 -8.55 -9.65 3.81
CA MET A 138 -8.65 -8.65 4.86
C MET A 138 -9.00 -7.26 4.31
N CYS A 139 -8.40 -6.86 3.20
CA CYS A 139 -8.59 -5.52 2.62
C CYS A 139 -9.76 -5.47 1.63
N TYR A 140 -9.76 -6.36 0.63
CA TYR A 140 -10.61 -6.16 -0.55
C TYR A 140 -12.03 -6.71 -0.44
N LEU A 141 -12.40 -7.37 0.64
CA LEU A 141 -13.80 -7.70 0.96
C LEU A 141 -14.46 -6.67 1.91
N GLN A 142 -13.78 -5.58 2.23
CA GLN A 142 -14.37 -4.44 2.93
C GLN A 142 -15.09 -3.48 1.98
N LYS A 143 -15.91 -2.57 2.53
CA LYS A 143 -16.55 -1.49 1.75
C LYS A 143 -15.51 -0.47 1.30
N GLY A 144 -15.50 -0.14 0.01
CA GLY A 144 -14.58 0.84 -0.57
C GLY A 144 -14.26 0.56 -2.03
N VAL A 145 -13.29 1.26 -2.58
CA VAL A 145 -12.81 1.09 -3.95
C VAL A 145 -11.46 0.37 -3.90
N PRO A 146 -11.34 -0.84 -4.46
CA PRO A 146 -10.09 -1.60 -4.42
C PRO A 146 -9.06 -1.03 -5.40
N PHE A 147 -7.83 -0.84 -4.93
CA PHE A 147 -6.66 -0.52 -5.73
C PHE A 147 -5.62 -1.61 -5.55
N ILE A 148 -5.35 -2.36 -6.59
CA ILE A 148 -4.41 -3.47 -6.61
C ILE A 148 -3.17 -3.01 -7.37
N TYR A 149 -2.03 -2.99 -6.70
CA TYR A 149 -0.78 -2.59 -7.32
C TYR A 149 -0.19 -3.74 -8.12
N GLN A 150 0.44 -3.44 -9.27
CA GLN A 150 1.04 -4.45 -10.17
C GLN A 150 1.96 -5.42 -9.41
N GLY A 151 1.76 -6.72 -9.61
CA GLY A 151 2.51 -7.79 -8.95
C GLY A 151 1.90 -8.25 -7.62
N GLN A 152 1.04 -7.48 -6.98
CA GLN A 152 0.32 -7.91 -5.79
C GLN A 152 -0.56 -9.13 -6.08
N GLU A 153 -1.20 -9.15 -7.25
CA GLU A 153 -2.10 -10.21 -7.72
C GLU A 153 -1.40 -11.55 -8.01
N ILE A 154 -0.07 -11.56 -8.00
CA ILE A 154 0.74 -12.79 -8.07
C ILE A 154 1.65 -12.96 -6.84
N GLY A 155 1.46 -12.13 -5.82
CA GLY A 155 2.19 -12.18 -4.56
C GLY A 155 3.69 -11.92 -4.71
N VAL A 156 4.09 -10.91 -5.50
CA VAL A 156 5.49 -10.48 -5.60
C VAL A 156 5.99 -10.01 -4.24
N THR A 157 7.21 -10.42 -3.89
CA THR A 157 7.87 -10.10 -2.62
C THR A 157 8.94 -9.04 -2.80
N ASN A 158 9.54 -8.55 -1.71
CA ASN A 158 10.67 -7.65 -1.78
C ASN A 158 11.83 -8.28 -2.59
N ASN A 159 12.57 -7.43 -3.28
CA ASN A 159 13.79 -7.79 -4.01
C ASN A 159 15.00 -7.66 -3.08
N ILE A 160 15.38 -8.74 -2.43
CA ILE A 160 16.43 -8.74 -1.41
C ILE A 160 17.80 -8.75 -2.07
N SER A 161 18.71 -7.87 -1.63
CA SER A 161 20.12 -7.83 -2.02
C SER A 161 21.02 -7.55 -0.83
N ASP A 162 22.27 -8.02 -0.91
CA ASP A 162 23.36 -7.70 0.00
C ASP A 162 24.30 -6.60 -0.56
N ARG A 163 23.94 -6.02 -1.70
CA ARG A 163 24.75 -5.04 -2.42
C ARG A 163 24.00 -3.72 -2.56
N ILE A 164 24.65 -2.63 -2.18
CA ILE A 164 24.05 -1.28 -2.35
C ILE A 164 23.90 -0.87 -3.82
N GLU A 165 24.73 -1.40 -4.70
CA GLU A 165 24.71 -1.12 -6.13
C GLU A 165 23.48 -1.66 -6.85
N ASP A 166 22.70 -2.53 -6.19
CA ASP A 166 21.43 -3.06 -6.71
C ASP A 166 20.24 -2.15 -6.40
N TYR A 167 20.45 -1.05 -5.66
CA TYR A 167 19.46 -0.04 -5.34
C TYR A 167 19.61 1.19 -6.25
N GLU A 168 18.49 1.72 -6.72
CA GLU A 168 18.44 2.89 -7.61
C GLU A 168 17.79 4.11 -6.95
N ASP A 169 16.98 3.91 -5.88
CA ASP A 169 16.34 5.01 -5.19
C ASP A 169 17.35 5.91 -4.50
N ILE A 170 17.42 7.16 -4.94
CA ILE A 170 18.36 8.18 -4.40
C ILE A 170 18.24 8.32 -2.88
N GLU A 171 17.06 8.11 -2.29
CA GLU A 171 16.87 8.20 -0.85
C GLU A 171 17.51 7.00 -0.13
N ALA A 172 17.44 5.80 -0.71
CA ALA A 172 18.10 4.61 -0.19
C ALA A 172 19.63 4.76 -0.26
N LEU A 173 20.14 5.23 -1.39
CA LEU A 173 21.58 5.47 -1.61
C LEU A 173 22.11 6.54 -0.64
N ASN A 174 21.42 7.66 -0.47
CA ASN A 174 21.81 8.71 0.47
C ASN A 174 21.82 8.19 1.91
N TYR A 175 20.75 7.46 2.32
CA TYR A 175 20.71 6.88 3.66
C TYR A 175 21.88 5.95 3.93
N TYR A 176 22.23 5.08 2.97
CA TYR A 176 23.38 4.18 3.09
C TYR A 176 24.67 4.97 3.22
N ASN A 177 24.95 5.90 2.31
CA ASN A 177 26.19 6.68 2.28
C ASN A 177 26.39 7.56 3.52
N GLU A 178 25.32 8.13 4.05
CA GLU A 178 25.36 8.96 5.26
C GLU A 178 25.62 8.15 6.54
N ASN A 179 25.29 6.87 6.56
CA ASN A 179 25.33 6.05 7.77
C ASN A 179 26.39 4.96 7.78
N ILE A 180 27.03 4.59 6.65
CA ILE A 180 27.99 3.49 6.58
C ILE A 180 29.23 3.68 7.49
N GLY A 181 29.53 4.90 7.90
CA GLY A 181 30.61 5.19 8.87
C GLY A 181 30.26 4.90 10.33
N SER A 182 28.98 4.74 10.65
CA SER A 182 28.47 4.59 12.02
C SER A 182 27.59 3.35 12.24
N VAL A 183 27.05 2.77 11.17
CA VAL A 183 26.20 1.58 11.17
C VAL A 183 26.84 0.52 10.28
N SER A 184 26.77 -0.74 10.67
CA SER A 184 27.35 -1.83 9.86
C SER A 184 26.63 -1.96 8.53
N HIS A 185 27.35 -2.40 7.50
CA HIS A 185 26.78 -2.72 6.17
C HIS A 185 25.55 -3.62 6.28
N ASP A 186 25.66 -4.71 7.03
CA ASP A 186 24.57 -5.69 7.17
C ASP A 186 23.31 -5.08 7.78
N ALA A 187 23.46 -4.20 8.77
CA ALA A 187 22.31 -3.52 9.40
C ALA A 187 21.66 -2.50 8.46
N LEU A 188 22.46 -1.78 7.65
CA LEU A 188 21.93 -0.88 6.61
C LEU A 188 21.20 -1.66 5.52
N MET A 189 21.79 -2.76 5.03
CA MET A 189 21.15 -3.60 4.02
C MET A 189 19.87 -4.26 4.54
N ALA A 190 19.85 -4.72 5.82
CA ALA A 190 18.65 -5.25 6.43
C ALA A 190 17.50 -4.22 6.43
N GLY A 191 17.80 -2.96 6.72
CA GLY A 191 16.86 -1.86 6.67
C GLY A 191 16.36 -1.58 5.25
N LEU A 192 17.25 -1.51 4.27
CA LEU A 192 16.90 -1.31 2.85
C LEU A 192 16.08 -2.48 2.31
N ASN A 193 16.48 -3.72 2.60
CA ASN A 193 15.75 -4.93 2.23
C ASN A 193 14.33 -5.00 2.82
N SER A 194 14.11 -4.31 3.93
CA SER A 194 12.80 -4.23 4.58
C SER A 194 11.91 -3.13 4.02
N GLU A 195 12.47 -1.94 3.71
CA GLU A 195 11.66 -0.75 3.51
C GLU A 195 11.92 0.05 2.22
N SER A 196 12.85 -0.36 1.35
CA SER A 196 13.13 0.40 0.12
C SER A 196 11.93 0.42 -0.83
N ARG A 197 11.73 1.58 -1.46
CA ARG A 197 10.75 1.75 -2.54
C ARG A 197 11.11 0.96 -3.80
N ASP A 198 12.37 0.61 -3.98
CA ASP A 198 12.86 -0.14 -5.15
C ASP A 198 12.13 -1.48 -5.30
N HIS A 199 11.75 -2.11 -4.18
CA HIS A 199 11.00 -3.38 -4.19
C HIS A 199 9.71 -3.33 -5.01
N ALA A 200 9.05 -2.17 -5.07
CA ALA A 200 7.81 -1.97 -5.83
C ALA A 200 8.05 -1.51 -7.27
N ARG A 201 9.29 -1.16 -7.64
CA ARG A 201 9.62 -0.51 -8.92
C ARG A 201 10.28 -1.42 -9.94
N HIS A 202 10.64 -2.65 -9.57
CA HIS A 202 11.13 -3.64 -10.51
C HIS A 202 10.10 -3.93 -11.59
N PRO A 203 10.55 -4.23 -12.82
CA PRO A 203 9.67 -4.66 -13.89
C PRO A 203 8.78 -5.83 -13.49
N MET A 204 7.54 -5.83 -13.96
CA MET A 204 6.59 -6.91 -13.73
C MET A 204 7.15 -8.25 -14.22
N PRO A 205 7.23 -9.29 -13.39
CA PRO A 205 7.74 -10.58 -13.79
C PRO A 205 6.67 -11.37 -14.57
N TRP A 206 6.67 -11.27 -15.89
CA TRP A 206 5.71 -11.93 -16.75
C TRP A 206 5.98 -13.44 -16.92
N ASN A 207 7.26 -13.80 -17.03
CA ASN A 207 7.69 -15.20 -17.22
C ASN A 207 9.09 -15.44 -16.67
N GLY A 208 9.59 -16.68 -16.77
CA GLY A 208 10.90 -17.10 -16.29
C GLY A 208 12.07 -16.92 -17.30
N ASN A 209 11.86 -16.25 -18.44
CA ASN A 209 12.91 -15.97 -19.42
C ASN A 209 13.93 -14.94 -18.89
N ALA A 210 15.09 -14.85 -19.56
CA ALA A 210 16.19 -13.99 -19.11
C ALA A 210 15.83 -12.49 -19.02
N ASP A 211 14.82 -12.06 -19.77
CA ASP A 211 14.30 -10.69 -19.79
C ASP A 211 13.01 -10.51 -18.97
N SER A 212 12.59 -11.56 -18.27
CA SER A 212 11.33 -11.57 -17.49
C SER A 212 10.08 -11.24 -18.31
N GLY A 213 10.16 -11.31 -19.64
CA GLY A 213 9.09 -10.97 -20.58
C GLY A 213 8.99 -9.49 -20.95
N PHE A 214 10.00 -8.67 -20.61
CA PHE A 214 10.04 -7.24 -20.96
C PHE A 214 10.73 -6.93 -22.31
N GLY A 215 11.35 -7.92 -22.95
CA GLY A 215 12.08 -7.76 -24.21
C GLY A 215 13.60 -7.67 -24.03
N SER A 216 14.31 -7.22 -25.07
CA SER A 216 15.78 -7.26 -25.15
C SER A 216 16.48 -6.08 -24.48
N GLU A 217 15.80 -5.02 -24.10
CA GLU A 217 16.40 -3.84 -23.50
C GLU A 217 16.60 -4.01 -22.00
N LYS A 218 17.73 -3.53 -21.49
CA LYS A 218 18.01 -3.51 -20.06
C LYS A 218 17.04 -2.54 -19.38
N PRO A 219 16.18 -2.98 -18.45
CA PRO A 219 15.28 -2.09 -17.73
C PRO A 219 16.08 -1.14 -16.82
N TRP A 220 15.51 0.03 -16.52
CA TRP A 220 16.10 1.01 -15.59
C TRP A 220 16.33 0.39 -14.21
N PHE A 221 15.28 -0.14 -13.59
CA PHE A 221 15.43 -1.02 -12.42
C PHE A 221 15.84 -2.42 -12.89
N GLY A 222 16.74 -3.07 -12.16
CA GLY A 222 17.09 -4.47 -12.41
C GLY A 222 15.84 -5.37 -12.35
N LEU A 223 15.95 -6.57 -12.90
CA LEU A 223 14.86 -7.53 -12.81
C LEU A 223 14.64 -7.97 -11.37
N TYR A 224 13.39 -8.30 -11.04
CA TYR A 224 13.05 -8.94 -9.78
C TYR A 224 13.84 -10.26 -9.63
N ASN A 225 14.63 -10.42 -8.58
CA ASN A 225 15.59 -11.52 -8.44
C ASN A 225 14.96 -12.92 -8.37
N ARG A 226 13.68 -13.00 -7.94
CA ARG A 226 12.89 -14.25 -7.90
C ARG A 226 11.97 -14.44 -9.11
N TYR A 227 12.17 -13.71 -10.20
CA TYR A 227 11.30 -13.80 -11.39
C TYR A 227 11.20 -15.20 -11.99
N LYS A 228 12.21 -16.05 -11.80
CA LYS A 228 12.16 -17.46 -12.23
C LYS A 228 11.22 -18.31 -11.38
N GLU A 229 10.90 -17.87 -10.17
CA GLU A 229 10.04 -18.60 -9.22
C GLU A 229 8.64 -17.96 -9.15
N ILE A 230 8.59 -16.65 -9.07
CA ILE A 230 7.37 -15.85 -8.92
C ILE A 230 7.20 -15.00 -10.16
N ASN A 231 6.32 -15.40 -11.04
CA ASN A 231 5.96 -14.70 -12.26
C ASN A 231 4.53 -15.07 -12.69
N VAL A 232 3.97 -14.29 -13.60
CA VAL A 232 2.59 -14.46 -14.06
C VAL A 232 2.34 -15.85 -14.65
N GLU A 233 3.23 -16.30 -15.55
CA GLU A 233 3.09 -17.60 -16.22
C GLU A 233 3.04 -18.76 -15.22
N LYS A 234 3.96 -18.79 -14.26
CA LYS A 234 4.02 -19.83 -13.23
C LYS A 234 2.87 -19.75 -12.24
N ASP A 235 2.50 -18.53 -11.82
CA ASP A 235 1.40 -18.37 -10.88
C ASP A 235 0.09 -18.87 -11.49
N ILE A 236 -0.21 -18.51 -12.73
CA ILE A 236 -1.42 -18.96 -13.43
C ILE A 236 -1.45 -20.49 -13.58
N ALA A 237 -0.31 -21.12 -13.78
CA ALA A 237 -0.21 -22.58 -13.90
C ALA A 237 -0.23 -23.33 -12.55
N SER A 238 -0.02 -22.64 -11.44
CA SER A 238 0.07 -23.25 -10.10
C SER A 238 -1.30 -23.67 -9.57
N GLU A 239 -1.36 -24.75 -8.81
CA GLU A 239 -2.57 -25.12 -8.03
C GLU A 239 -2.88 -24.06 -6.96
N LYS A 240 -1.84 -23.55 -6.27
CA LYS A 240 -1.92 -22.42 -5.33
C LYS A 240 -1.61 -21.11 -6.06
N SER A 241 -2.52 -20.64 -6.92
CA SER A 241 -2.39 -19.40 -7.68
C SER A 241 -2.96 -18.22 -6.92
N VAL A 242 -2.12 -17.23 -6.61
CA VAL A 242 -2.54 -15.96 -6.01
C VAL A 242 -3.44 -15.20 -6.98
N TYR A 243 -3.11 -15.21 -8.30
CA TYR A 243 -3.92 -14.58 -9.33
C TYR A 243 -5.34 -15.14 -9.40
N ARG A 244 -5.48 -16.47 -9.40
CA ARG A 244 -6.81 -17.10 -9.41
C ARG A 244 -7.60 -16.76 -8.15
N TYR A 245 -6.93 -16.68 -7.01
CA TYR A 245 -7.57 -16.24 -5.77
C TYR A 245 -8.09 -14.80 -5.89
N PHE A 246 -7.26 -13.86 -6.35
CA PHE A 246 -7.68 -12.47 -6.60
C PHE A 246 -8.86 -12.38 -7.55
N LYS A 247 -8.84 -13.15 -8.63
CA LYS A 247 -9.94 -13.21 -9.61
C LYS A 247 -11.26 -13.64 -8.97
N GLU A 248 -11.26 -14.71 -8.19
CA GLU A 248 -12.46 -15.17 -7.48
C GLU A 248 -12.90 -14.20 -6.38
N LEU A 249 -11.96 -13.64 -5.63
CA LEU A 249 -12.25 -12.63 -4.60
C LEU A 249 -12.92 -11.38 -5.21
N LEU A 250 -12.41 -10.88 -6.32
CA LEU A 250 -12.99 -9.73 -7.02
C LEU A 250 -14.35 -10.06 -7.64
N LYS A 251 -14.55 -11.29 -8.08
CA LYS A 251 -15.86 -11.79 -8.54
C LYS A 251 -16.86 -11.79 -7.38
N VAL A 252 -16.52 -12.41 -6.24
CA VAL A 252 -17.35 -12.39 -5.03
C VAL A 252 -17.68 -10.95 -4.63
N ARG A 253 -16.69 -10.06 -4.64
CA ARG A 253 -16.89 -8.65 -4.37
C ARG A 253 -17.90 -8.01 -5.34
N SER A 254 -17.76 -8.26 -6.64
CA SER A 254 -18.61 -7.65 -7.67
C SER A 254 -20.07 -8.14 -7.62
N GLU A 255 -20.29 -9.37 -7.18
CA GLU A 255 -21.59 -10.02 -7.07
C GLU A 255 -22.27 -9.76 -5.72
N SER A 256 -21.51 -9.42 -4.67
CA SER A 256 -22.05 -9.20 -3.33
C SER A 256 -22.49 -7.76 -3.10
N ASN A 257 -23.80 -7.55 -2.98
CA ASN A 257 -24.35 -6.24 -2.57
C ASN A 257 -23.89 -5.86 -1.14
N ALA A 258 -23.75 -6.82 -0.23
CA ALA A 258 -23.26 -6.57 1.11
C ALA A 258 -21.84 -5.97 1.10
N VAL A 259 -20.91 -6.53 0.32
CA VAL A 259 -19.54 -6.01 0.22
C VAL A 259 -19.50 -4.63 -0.45
N ARG A 260 -20.31 -4.42 -1.50
CA ARG A 260 -20.29 -3.16 -2.28
C ARG A 260 -20.99 -2.00 -1.58
N HIS A 261 -22.13 -2.27 -0.96
CA HIS A 261 -23.05 -1.25 -0.46
C HIS A 261 -23.43 -1.41 1.01
N GLY A 262 -23.12 -2.56 1.59
CA GLY A 262 -23.49 -2.90 2.95
C GLY A 262 -22.80 -2.08 4.04
N ARG A 263 -23.05 -2.48 5.26
CA ARG A 263 -22.48 -1.88 6.45
C ARG A 263 -21.39 -2.78 7.02
N PHE A 264 -20.25 -2.18 7.31
CA PHE A 264 -19.14 -2.83 8.01
C PHE A 264 -19.41 -2.91 9.51
N GLU A 265 -19.13 -4.05 10.10
CA GLU A 265 -19.18 -4.30 11.55
C GLU A 265 -17.97 -5.15 11.95
N ASP A 266 -17.14 -4.61 12.85
CA ASP A 266 -16.04 -5.38 13.44
C ASP A 266 -16.59 -6.36 14.48
N LEU A 267 -16.22 -7.63 14.37
CA LEU A 267 -16.60 -8.73 15.27
C LEU A 267 -15.39 -9.41 15.90
N THR A 268 -14.21 -8.79 15.84
CA THR A 268 -12.97 -9.35 16.36
C THR A 268 -13.05 -9.61 17.88
N ASP A 269 -13.73 -8.73 18.63
CA ASP A 269 -14.07 -8.91 20.05
C ASP A 269 -12.85 -9.30 20.93
N GLY A 270 -11.74 -8.57 20.77
CA GLY A 270 -10.50 -8.77 21.54
C GLY A 270 -9.75 -10.07 21.25
N ARG A 271 -10.09 -10.81 20.19
CA ARG A 271 -9.32 -11.97 19.75
C ARG A 271 -8.03 -11.50 19.09
N HIS A 272 -6.91 -11.96 19.60
CA HIS A 272 -5.60 -11.64 19.06
C HIS A 272 -5.26 -12.50 17.84
N GLY A 273 -4.55 -11.90 16.87
CA GLY A 273 -4.06 -12.60 15.68
C GLY A 273 -5.15 -13.03 14.69
N CYS A 274 -6.36 -12.49 14.80
CA CYS A 274 -7.41 -12.72 13.81
C CYS A 274 -8.23 -11.46 13.56
N CYS A 275 -8.73 -11.30 12.33
CA CYS A 275 -9.60 -10.22 11.92
C CYS A 275 -10.97 -10.80 11.56
N VAL A 276 -12.00 -10.44 12.32
CA VAL A 276 -13.36 -10.94 12.09
C VAL A 276 -14.28 -9.77 11.86
N TYR A 277 -14.96 -9.75 10.72
CA TYR A 277 -15.92 -8.70 10.42
C TYR A 277 -17.11 -9.22 9.60
N LYS A 278 -18.15 -8.43 9.60
CA LYS A 278 -19.38 -8.69 8.85
C LYS A 278 -19.66 -7.52 7.92
N MET A 279 -20.11 -7.86 6.71
CA MET A 279 -20.71 -6.95 5.76
C MET A 279 -22.20 -7.29 5.62
N SER A 280 -23.12 -6.38 5.92
CA SER A 280 -24.55 -6.66 5.93
C SER A 280 -25.37 -5.56 5.24
#